data_ed111d3a9ea7e4c49aa0abe244146201
#
_entry.id   ed111d3a9ea7e4c49aa0abe244146201
#
_cell.length_a   1.000
_cell.length_b   1.000
_cell.length_c   1.000
_cell.angle_alpha   90.00
_cell.angle_beta   90.00
_cell.angle_gamma   90.00
#
_symmetry.space_group_name_H-M   'P 1'
#
loop_
_entity.id
_entity.type
_entity.pdbx_description
1 polymer ?
#
loop_
_entity_poly.entity_id
_entity_poly.type
_entity_poly.pdbx_seq_one_letter_code
_entity_poly.pdbx_strand_id
1 'polypeptide(L)'
;MINKTNNNLESQNNLNVSAKRIQKVLAQSGFGSRREIEKAIVDERVLVNNKIAKIGQSIIPTDKIVFKGKLIRLNTSNNLPRVLIYHKPDGELVSENDPGGRKTVFQNLPKIKQGKWISIGRLDFNTSGLLIFTSYGELANKMMHPKYEVDREYSVRVLGELSNDQMKELESGIVLEDGNAKFESINFEGGEGANKWYRVVLKEGKNREVRRMFKHFDMTVSRLIRVRFGIVILPSHLKRGMHTELTQAEVSRLLQKHDIKPESFNKPQLSNQKKRNKRM
;
A
#
# COMPACT_ATOMS: atom_id res chain seq x y z
N MET A 1 65.34 24.60 5.83
CA MET A 1 64.67 23.54 6.58
C MET A 1 63.20 23.66 6.35
N ILE A 2 62.58 22.83 5.51
CA ILE A 2 61.20 22.95 5.07
C ILE A 2 60.49 21.68 5.52
N ASN A 3 59.61 21.83 6.52
CA ASN A 3 58.76 20.72 6.95
C ASN A 3 57.57 20.59 6.02
N LYS A 4 57.49 19.44 5.33
CA LYS A 4 56.30 19.00 4.60
C LYS A 4 55.38 18.30 5.57
N THR A 5 54.28 18.92 5.90
CA THR A 5 53.12 18.26 6.56
C THR A 5 52.24 17.67 5.49
N ASN A 6 52.21 16.35 5.44
CA ASN A 6 51.26 15.60 4.63
C ASN A 6 49.91 15.63 5.29
N ASN A 7 48.95 16.33 4.71
CA ASN A 7 47.51 16.22 5.06
C ASN A 7 46.92 15.06 4.28
N ASN A 8 46.77 13.92 4.92
CA ASN A 8 45.90 12.83 4.47
C ASN A 8 44.42 13.25 4.64
N LEU A 9 43.83 13.74 3.57
CA LEU A 9 42.39 13.86 3.44
C LEU A 9 41.82 12.48 3.15
N GLU A 10 41.53 11.71 4.19
CA GLU A 10 40.66 10.54 4.10
C GLU A 10 39.27 10.99 3.72
N SER A 11 38.94 10.74 2.49
CA SER A 11 37.59 10.94 1.93
C SER A 11 36.61 10.02 2.66
N GLN A 12 35.96 10.54 3.69
CA GLN A 12 34.80 9.91 4.32
C GLN A 12 33.61 9.97 3.36
N ASN A 13 33.51 8.96 2.50
CA ASN A 13 32.26 8.65 1.80
C ASN A 13 31.22 8.20 2.83
N ASN A 14 30.61 9.14 3.54
CA ASN A 14 29.44 8.92 4.37
C ASN A 14 28.25 8.57 3.46
N LEU A 15 28.14 7.28 3.12
CA LEU A 15 26.87 6.71 2.68
C LEU A 15 25.85 6.96 3.80
N ASN A 16 24.96 7.93 3.60
CA ASN A 16 23.86 8.24 4.50
C ASN A 16 22.88 7.05 4.51
N VAL A 17 23.26 5.98 5.19
CA VAL A 17 22.46 4.77 5.36
C VAL A 17 21.46 5.05 6.47
N SER A 18 20.26 5.51 6.10
CA SER A 18 19.22 5.79 7.09
C SER A 18 18.83 4.53 7.84
N ALA A 19 19.00 4.57 9.16
CA ALA A 19 18.57 3.51 10.05
C ALA A 19 17.03 3.34 9.99
N LYS A 20 16.55 2.11 9.92
CA LYS A 20 15.12 1.78 9.80
C LYS A 20 14.69 0.87 10.94
N ARG A 21 13.46 1.03 11.40
CA ARG A 21 12.89 0.17 12.45
C ARG A 21 12.95 -1.30 12.05
N ILE A 22 13.46 -2.15 12.94
CA ILE A 22 13.67 -3.59 12.67
C ILE A 22 12.39 -4.29 12.23
N GLN A 23 11.24 -4.04 12.88
CA GLN A 23 9.98 -4.64 12.48
C GLN A 23 9.51 -4.21 11.08
N LYS A 24 9.84 -2.98 10.65
CA LYS A 24 9.55 -2.52 9.27
C LYS A 24 10.39 -3.29 8.26
N VAL A 25 11.68 -3.45 8.52
CA VAL A 25 12.63 -4.10 7.61
C VAL A 25 12.32 -5.59 7.49
N LEU A 26 12.10 -6.29 8.60
CA LEU A 26 11.78 -7.72 8.61
C LEU A 26 10.44 -8.01 7.93
N ALA A 27 9.42 -7.17 8.16
CA ALA A 27 8.13 -7.31 7.51
C ALA A 27 8.23 -7.10 5.99
N GLN A 28 9.00 -6.12 5.54
CA GLN A 28 9.27 -5.90 4.11
C GLN A 28 10.01 -7.07 3.47
N SER A 29 10.87 -7.74 4.23
CA SER A 29 11.61 -8.93 3.77
C SER A 29 10.78 -10.22 3.83
N GLY A 30 9.53 -10.18 4.29
CA GLY A 30 8.60 -11.32 4.26
C GLY A 30 8.66 -12.24 5.49
N PHE A 31 9.31 -11.85 6.57
CA PHE A 31 9.44 -12.66 7.78
C PHE A 31 8.18 -12.65 8.68
N GLY A 32 7.14 -11.92 8.30
CA GLY A 32 5.87 -11.82 9.01
C GLY A 32 5.29 -10.42 8.96
N SER A 33 4.15 -10.21 9.62
CA SER A 33 3.59 -8.87 9.87
C SER A 33 4.44 -8.11 10.90
N ARG A 34 4.31 -6.79 10.95
CA ARG A 34 5.02 -5.98 11.96
C ARG A 34 4.70 -6.43 13.38
N ARG A 35 3.41 -6.75 13.66
CA ARG A 35 2.96 -7.24 14.97
C ARG A 35 3.53 -8.61 15.33
N GLU A 36 3.61 -9.53 14.36
CA GLU A 36 4.24 -10.85 14.58
C GLU A 36 5.74 -10.73 14.86
N ILE A 37 6.41 -9.75 14.21
CA ILE A 37 7.83 -9.48 14.44
C ILE A 37 8.03 -8.84 15.83
N GLU A 38 7.18 -7.88 16.20
CA GLU A 38 7.20 -7.29 17.55
C GLU A 38 6.99 -8.37 18.63
N LYS A 39 6.03 -9.28 18.41
CA LYS A 39 5.86 -10.44 19.30
C LYS A 39 7.12 -11.31 19.35
N ALA A 40 7.74 -11.60 18.20
CA ALA A 40 8.98 -12.37 18.18
C ALA A 40 10.17 -11.66 18.88
N ILE A 41 10.18 -10.31 18.90
CA ILE A 41 11.16 -9.53 19.67
C ILE A 41 10.90 -9.67 21.17
N VAL A 42 9.64 -9.57 21.60
CA VAL A 42 9.25 -9.79 22.99
C VAL A 42 9.59 -11.20 23.45
N ASP A 43 9.37 -12.19 22.59
CA ASP A 43 9.71 -13.60 22.82
C ASP A 43 11.23 -13.88 22.70
N GLU A 44 12.09 -12.86 22.62
CA GLU A 44 13.56 -12.92 22.50
C GLU A 44 14.07 -13.75 21.30
N ARG A 45 13.24 -13.92 20.28
CA ARG A 45 13.56 -14.71 19.07
C ARG A 45 14.22 -13.91 17.96
N VAL A 46 14.65 -12.68 18.25
CA VAL A 46 15.31 -11.77 17.30
C VAL A 46 16.60 -11.25 17.91
N LEU A 47 17.72 -11.49 17.22
CA LEU A 47 19.02 -10.95 17.63
C LEU A 47 19.53 -9.97 16.55
N VAL A 48 20.16 -8.90 17.00
CA VAL A 48 20.91 -7.96 16.18
C VAL A 48 22.34 -7.91 16.68
N ASN A 49 23.29 -8.26 15.82
CA ASN A 49 24.73 -8.33 16.18
C ASN A 49 24.96 -9.16 17.47
N ASN A 50 24.32 -10.33 17.56
CA ASN A 50 24.36 -11.28 18.68
C ASN A 50 23.75 -10.78 20.01
N LYS A 51 23.02 -9.65 20.02
CA LYS A 51 22.30 -9.14 21.19
C LYS A 51 20.79 -9.23 20.95
N ILE A 52 20.02 -9.52 21.99
CA ILE A 52 18.54 -9.54 21.91
C ILE A 52 18.04 -8.19 21.44
N ALA A 53 17.19 -8.20 20.41
CA ALA A 53 16.61 -6.99 19.85
C ALA A 53 15.57 -6.37 20.80
N LYS A 54 15.45 -5.04 20.75
CA LYS A 54 14.44 -4.30 21.53
C LYS A 54 13.31 -3.80 20.60
N ILE A 55 12.10 -3.69 21.14
CA ILE A 55 10.99 -3.10 20.41
C ILE A 55 11.38 -1.68 19.95
N GLY A 56 11.11 -1.39 18.68
CA GLY A 56 11.42 -0.08 18.11
C GLY A 56 12.90 0.15 17.80
N GLN A 57 13.78 -0.83 17.99
CA GLN A 57 15.18 -0.74 17.61
C GLN A 57 15.33 -0.44 16.13
N SER A 58 16.25 0.48 15.81
CA SER A 58 16.63 0.76 14.42
C SER A 58 17.84 -0.09 14.03
N ILE A 59 17.88 -0.51 12.77
CA ILE A 59 18.95 -1.31 12.18
C ILE A 59 19.45 -0.66 10.88
N ILE A 60 20.68 -0.97 10.53
CA ILE A 60 21.33 -0.61 9.27
C ILE A 60 21.58 -1.86 8.41
N PRO A 61 21.78 -1.74 7.09
CA PRO A 61 21.96 -2.90 6.18
C PRO A 61 23.13 -3.81 6.52
N THR A 62 24.12 -3.33 7.25
CA THR A 62 25.31 -4.10 7.67
C THR A 62 25.07 -4.93 8.93
N ASP A 63 23.97 -4.70 9.65
CA ASP A 63 23.66 -5.45 10.87
C ASP A 63 23.40 -6.93 10.56
N LYS A 64 23.97 -7.81 11.39
CA LYS A 64 23.71 -9.24 11.36
C LYS A 64 22.45 -9.53 12.15
N ILE A 65 21.42 -10.06 11.50
CA ILE A 65 20.14 -10.34 12.14
C ILE A 65 19.89 -11.84 12.17
N VAL A 66 19.59 -12.35 13.34
CA VAL A 66 19.11 -13.72 13.54
C VAL A 66 17.63 -13.65 13.90
N PHE A 67 16.79 -14.36 13.15
CA PHE A 67 15.34 -14.43 13.35
C PHE A 67 14.94 -15.88 13.54
N LYS A 68 14.35 -16.19 14.71
CA LYS A 68 13.96 -17.57 15.08
C LYS A 68 15.10 -18.59 14.87
N GLY A 69 16.30 -18.24 15.34
CA GLY A 69 17.50 -19.09 15.27
C GLY A 69 18.19 -19.14 13.89
N LYS A 70 17.67 -18.47 12.87
CA LYS A 70 18.28 -18.47 11.53
C LYS A 70 18.87 -17.10 11.21
N LEU A 71 20.15 -17.10 10.74
CA LEU A 71 20.77 -15.89 10.19
C LEU A 71 20.02 -15.49 8.93
N ILE A 72 19.48 -14.26 8.92
CA ILE A 72 18.76 -13.74 7.76
C ILE A 72 19.62 -12.73 7.00
N ARG A 73 19.51 -12.77 5.68
CA ARG A 73 20.01 -11.72 4.82
C ARG A 73 18.87 -10.75 4.54
N LEU A 74 19.07 -9.50 4.92
CA LEU A 74 18.13 -8.46 4.55
C LEU A 74 18.13 -8.35 3.02
N ASN A 75 16.93 -8.45 2.46
CA ASN A 75 16.79 -8.29 1.02
C ASN A 75 16.94 -6.80 0.68
N THR A 76 18.07 -6.45 0.12
CA THR A 76 18.36 -5.13 -0.46
C THR A 76 18.10 -5.12 -1.96
N SER A 77 17.14 -5.92 -2.44
CA SER A 77 16.80 -5.87 -3.86
C SER A 77 16.40 -4.45 -4.24
N ASN A 78 17.17 -3.87 -5.13
CA ASN A 78 16.97 -2.53 -5.66
C ASN A 78 15.91 -2.50 -6.78
N ASN A 79 15.10 -3.55 -6.90
CA ASN A 79 14.06 -3.62 -7.92
C ASN A 79 12.86 -2.77 -7.51
N LEU A 80 12.23 -2.15 -8.49
CA LEU A 80 10.93 -1.47 -8.29
C LEU A 80 9.94 -2.41 -7.58
N PRO A 81 9.11 -1.88 -6.69
CA PRO A 81 8.08 -2.68 -6.04
C PRO A 81 7.09 -3.23 -7.06
N ARG A 82 6.57 -4.42 -6.79
CA ARG A 82 5.43 -4.94 -7.55
C ARG A 82 4.17 -4.24 -7.10
N VAL A 83 3.33 -3.87 -8.06
CA VAL A 83 1.99 -3.32 -7.83
C VAL A 83 1.01 -4.09 -8.68
N LEU A 84 -0.05 -4.58 -8.06
CA LEU A 84 -1.06 -5.41 -8.69
C LEU A 84 -2.43 -4.75 -8.53
N ILE A 85 -3.18 -4.71 -9.60
CA ILE A 85 -4.59 -4.34 -9.65
C ILE A 85 -5.42 -5.60 -9.60
N TYR A 86 -6.40 -5.63 -8.72
CA TYR A 86 -7.40 -6.70 -8.61
C TYR A 86 -8.80 -6.14 -8.76
N HIS A 87 -9.59 -6.71 -9.66
CA HIS A 87 -11.01 -6.39 -9.76
C HIS A 87 -11.79 -7.26 -8.76
N LYS A 88 -11.88 -6.77 -7.52
CA LYS A 88 -12.56 -7.47 -6.45
C LYS A 88 -14.04 -7.68 -6.80
N PRO A 89 -14.56 -8.91 -6.80
CA PRO A 89 -16.01 -9.16 -6.86
C PRO A 89 -16.67 -8.84 -5.51
N ASP A 90 -17.99 -8.80 -5.49
CA ASP A 90 -18.77 -8.87 -4.25
C ASP A 90 -18.57 -10.25 -3.61
N GLY A 91 -18.71 -10.38 -2.30
CA GLY A 91 -18.63 -11.63 -1.58
C GLY A 91 -17.21 -12.08 -1.22
N GLU A 92 -16.20 -11.22 -1.31
CA GLU A 92 -14.85 -11.50 -0.83
C GLU A 92 -14.44 -10.51 0.27
N LEU A 93 -13.69 -11.01 1.27
CA LEU A 93 -13.13 -10.20 2.33
C LEU A 93 -11.72 -9.73 1.98
N VAL A 94 -11.39 -8.50 2.37
CA VAL A 94 -10.01 -7.98 2.30
C VAL A 94 -9.32 -8.25 3.64
N SER A 95 -8.97 -9.53 3.86
CA SER A 95 -8.25 -10.02 5.05
C SER A 95 -7.33 -11.17 4.66
N GLU A 96 -6.17 -11.27 5.30
CA GLU A 96 -5.26 -12.43 5.14
C GLU A 96 -5.90 -13.71 5.69
N ASN A 97 -6.63 -13.60 6.80
CA ASN A 97 -7.34 -14.70 7.45
C ASN A 97 -8.77 -14.29 7.82
N ASP A 98 -9.70 -15.22 7.72
CA ASP A 98 -11.06 -15.07 8.21
C ASP A 98 -11.43 -16.28 9.09
N PRO A 99 -11.68 -16.09 10.40
CA PRO A 99 -12.11 -17.19 11.27
C PRO A 99 -13.43 -17.84 10.84
N GLY A 100 -14.28 -17.11 10.12
CA GLY A 100 -15.55 -17.59 9.59
C GLY A 100 -15.43 -18.38 8.28
N GLY A 101 -14.21 -18.61 7.76
CA GLY A 101 -13.98 -19.40 6.55
C GLY A 101 -14.50 -18.76 5.24
N ARG A 102 -14.88 -17.48 5.26
CA ARG A 102 -15.34 -16.78 4.06
C ARG A 102 -14.17 -16.56 3.09
N LYS A 103 -14.47 -16.51 1.81
CA LYS A 103 -13.49 -16.27 0.76
C LYS A 103 -12.78 -14.92 0.95
N THR A 104 -11.45 -14.95 0.85
CA THR A 104 -10.63 -13.73 0.95
C THR A 104 -9.95 -13.42 -0.38
N VAL A 105 -9.71 -12.13 -0.62
CA VAL A 105 -9.01 -11.66 -1.83
C VAL A 105 -7.61 -12.27 -1.98
N PHE A 106 -6.93 -12.56 -0.86
CA PHE A 106 -5.56 -13.09 -0.88
C PHE A 106 -5.44 -14.49 -1.46
N GLN A 107 -6.53 -15.27 -1.47
CA GLN A 107 -6.56 -16.61 -2.08
C GLN A 107 -6.39 -16.58 -3.60
N ASN A 108 -6.75 -15.46 -4.23
CA ASN A 108 -6.70 -15.29 -5.69
C ASN A 108 -5.43 -14.56 -6.16
N LEU A 109 -4.55 -14.12 -5.24
CA LEU A 109 -3.35 -13.40 -5.63
C LEU A 109 -2.20 -14.34 -6.03
N PRO A 110 -1.36 -13.94 -6.99
CA PRO A 110 -0.18 -14.71 -7.35
C PRO A 110 0.81 -14.74 -6.18
N LYS A 111 1.51 -15.86 -6.04
CA LYS A 111 2.56 -16.00 -5.02
C LYS A 111 3.67 -14.97 -5.25
N ILE A 112 4.16 -14.39 -4.18
CA ILE A 112 5.31 -13.50 -4.19
C ILE A 112 6.52 -14.23 -3.60
N LYS A 113 7.64 -14.24 -4.33
CA LYS A 113 8.83 -14.98 -3.89
C LYS A 113 9.50 -14.37 -2.66
N GLN A 114 9.44 -13.06 -2.55
CA GLN A 114 10.06 -12.32 -1.45
C GLN A 114 9.12 -11.20 -1.00
N GLY A 115 8.87 -11.12 0.31
CA GLY A 115 7.89 -10.19 0.87
C GLY A 115 6.47 -10.76 0.88
N LYS A 116 5.48 -9.88 0.90
CA LYS A 116 4.06 -10.22 0.86
C LYS A 116 3.26 -9.13 0.14
N TRP A 117 2.09 -9.48 -0.34
CA TRP A 117 1.13 -8.50 -0.82
C TRP A 117 0.55 -7.70 0.36
N ILE A 118 0.53 -6.40 0.21
CA ILE A 118 -0.08 -5.44 1.13
C ILE A 118 -1.23 -4.79 0.36
N SER A 119 -2.45 -4.92 0.85
CA SER A 119 -3.60 -4.23 0.25
C SER A 119 -3.49 -2.73 0.50
N ILE A 120 -3.72 -1.94 -0.54
CA ILE A 120 -3.84 -0.48 -0.45
C ILE A 120 -5.30 -0.15 -0.16
N GLY A 121 -5.63 -0.08 1.13
CA GLY A 121 -6.99 0.07 1.62
C GLY A 121 -7.80 -1.22 1.60
N ARG A 122 -9.06 -1.07 1.89
CA ARG A 122 -10.03 -2.17 1.89
C ARG A 122 -11.26 -1.78 1.08
N LEU A 123 -11.99 -2.77 0.65
CA LEU A 123 -13.36 -2.67 0.18
C LEU A 123 -14.22 -3.60 1.03
N ASP A 124 -15.44 -3.17 1.34
CA ASP A 124 -16.39 -3.98 2.08
C ASP A 124 -16.73 -5.27 1.34
N PHE A 125 -17.32 -6.23 2.05
CA PHE A 125 -17.75 -7.52 1.51
C PHE A 125 -18.66 -7.36 0.27
N ASN A 126 -19.59 -6.43 0.33
CA ASN A 126 -20.56 -6.10 -0.72
C ASN A 126 -20.18 -4.87 -1.57
N THR A 127 -18.87 -4.56 -1.67
CA THR A 127 -18.32 -3.53 -2.56
C THR A 127 -17.37 -4.20 -3.54
N SER A 128 -17.52 -3.92 -4.82
CA SER A 128 -16.67 -4.45 -5.88
C SER A 128 -15.74 -3.39 -6.46
N GLY A 129 -14.93 -3.79 -7.43
CA GLY A 129 -14.09 -2.87 -8.21
C GLY A 129 -12.62 -2.90 -7.85
N LEU A 130 -11.95 -1.79 -8.06
CA LEU A 130 -10.51 -1.62 -7.97
C LEU A 130 -9.99 -1.84 -6.55
N LEU A 131 -9.21 -2.88 -6.36
CA LEU A 131 -8.37 -3.09 -5.19
C LEU A 131 -6.91 -3.18 -5.64
N ILE A 132 -6.03 -2.45 -4.95
CA ILE A 132 -4.61 -2.39 -5.31
C ILE A 132 -3.81 -3.10 -4.23
N PHE A 133 -2.81 -3.88 -4.66
CA PHE A 133 -1.84 -4.51 -3.79
C PHE A 133 -0.44 -4.08 -4.17
N THR A 134 0.43 -3.98 -3.19
CA THR A 134 1.85 -3.68 -3.42
C THR A 134 2.75 -4.53 -2.53
N SER A 135 3.99 -4.75 -2.97
CA SER A 135 5.05 -5.31 -2.13
C SER A 135 5.75 -4.25 -1.25
N TYR A 136 5.37 -2.97 -1.36
CA TYR A 136 6.07 -1.86 -0.72
C TYR A 136 5.19 -1.09 0.25
N GLY A 137 5.41 -1.29 1.54
CA GLY A 137 4.56 -0.73 2.60
C GLY A 137 4.59 0.79 2.72
N GLU A 138 5.57 1.49 2.15
CA GLU A 138 5.59 2.95 2.16
C GLU A 138 4.62 3.52 1.12
N LEU A 139 4.58 2.93 -0.09
CA LEU A 139 3.57 3.26 -1.10
C LEU A 139 2.17 3.01 -0.55
N ALA A 140 1.95 1.84 0.08
CA ALA A 140 0.65 1.53 0.69
C ALA A 140 0.25 2.60 1.73
N ASN A 141 1.18 3.00 2.59
CA ASN A 141 0.93 4.04 3.58
C ASN A 141 0.60 5.39 2.95
N LYS A 142 1.37 5.84 1.95
CA LYS A 142 1.15 7.12 1.28
C LYS A 142 -0.19 7.17 0.53
N MET A 143 -0.62 6.07 -0.05
CA MET A 143 -1.92 6.03 -0.73
C MET A 143 -3.11 5.92 0.22
N MET A 144 -2.94 5.28 1.40
CA MET A 144 -4.07 5.04 2.31
C MET A 144 -4.29 6.13 3.35
N HIS A 145 -3.20 6.76 3.81
CA HIS A 145 -3.26 7.64 4.97
C HIS A 145 -4.04 8.91 4.65
N PRO A 146 -5.05 9.30 5.48
CA PRO A 146 -5.95 10.43 5.20
C PRO A 146 -5.25 11.75 4.88
N LYS A 147 -4.08 12.03 5.50
CA LYS A 147 -3.31 13.27 5.28
C LYS A 147 -2.85 13.50 3.83
N TYR A 148 -2.86 12.46 2.99
CA TYR A 148 -2.45 12.58 1.59
C TYR A 148 -3.64 12.79 0.65
N GLU A 149 -4.85 12.74 1.16
CA GLU A 149 -6.09 13.08 0.46
C GLU A 149 -6.19 12.47 -0.96
N VAL A 150 -5.81 11.20 -1.07
CA VAL A 150 -5.81 10.51 -2.37
C VAL A 150 -7.24 10.20 -2.80
N ASP A 151 -7.64 10.69 -3.95
CA ASP A 151 -8.97 10.50 -4.52
C ASP A 151 -9.38 9.04 -4.63
N ARG A 152 -10.62 8.76 -4.28
CA ARG A 152 -11.29 7.49 -4.51
C ARG A 152 -12.57 7.76 -5.27
N GLU A 153 -12.70 7.16 -6.44
CA GLU A 153 -13.86 7.35 -7.30
C GLU A 153 -14.67 6.08 -7.39
N TYR A 154 -15.97 6.25 -7.24
CA TYR A 154 -16.91 5.14 -7.26
C TYR A 154 -18.03 5.38 -8.27
N SER A 155 -18.45 4.29 -8.92
CA SER A 155 -19.74 4.20 -9.60
C SER A 155 -20.74 3.60 -8.62
N VAL A 156 -21.81 4.32 -8.36
CA VAL A 156 -22.80 4.03 -7.31
C VAL A 156 -24.16 3.88 -7.94
N ARG A 157 -24.81 2.71 -7.77
CA ARG A 157 -26.19 2.52 -8.15
C ARG A 157 -27.09 2.62 -6.92
N VAL A 158 -28.02 3.52 -6.95
CA VAL A 158 -28.98 3.74 -5.86
C VAL A 158 -30.40 3.44 -6.32
N LEU A 159 -31.26 3.13 -5.37
CA LEU A 159 -32.69 3.11 -5.57
C LEU A 159 -33.23 4.49 -5.21
N GLY A 160 -33.83 5.18 -6.17
CA GLY A 160 -34.26 6.58 -6.08
C GLY A 160 -33.34 7.53 -6.82
N GLU A 161 -33.70 8.81 -6.86
CA GLU A 161 -33.00 9.89 -7.56
C GLU A 161 -32.76 11.07 -6.62
N LEU A 162 -31.52 11.55 -6.56
CA LEU A 162 -31.18 12.76 -5.81
C LEU A 162 -31.62 14.00 -6.57
N SER A 163 -32.17 14.96 -5.86
CA SER A 163 -32.38 16.30 -6.41
C SER A 163 -31.03 17.04 -6.56
N ASN A 164 -30.99 18.08 -7.38
CA ASN A 164 -29.82 18.93 -7.53
C ASN A 164 -29.38 19.55 -6.20
N ASP A 165 -30.30 19.90 -5.31
CA ASP A 165 -29.98 20.49 -4.01
C ASP A 165 -29.38 19.46 -3.05
N GLN A 166 -29.90 18.22 -3.05
CA GLN A 166 -29.30 17.12 -2.29
C GLN A 166 -27.88 16.79 -2.77
N MET A 167 -27.62 16.83 -4.10
CA MET A 167 -26.25 16.66 -4.63
C MET A 167 -25.32 17.77 -4.15
N LYS A 168 -25.74 19.04 -4.19
CA LYS A 168 -24.97 20.17 -3.66
C LYS A 168 -24.71 20.05 -2.15
N GLU A 169 -25.69 19.56 -1.38
CA GLU A 169 -25.51 19.32 0.04
C GLU A 169 -24.44 18.25 0.30
N LEU A 170 -24.43 17.15 -0.46
CA LEU A 170 -23.41 16.12 -0.39
C LEU A 170 -22.01 16.62 -0.77
N GLU A 171 -21.90 17.61 -1.64
CA GLU A 171 -20.62 18.26 -1.99
C GLU A 171 -20.20 19.31 -0.95
N SER A 172 -21.15 20.00 -0.34
CA SER A 172 -20.88 20.98 0.73
C SER A 172 -20.47 20.29 2.03
N GLY A 173 -21.00 19.10 2.26
CA GLY A 173 -20.72 18.27 3.43
C GLY A 173 -21.92 18.08 4.34
N ILE A 174 -22.07 16.87 4.82
CA ILE A 174 -23.10 16.46 5.78
C ILE A 174 -22.45 15.90 7.04
N VAL A 175 -23.17 15.93 8.15
CA VAL A 175 -22.70 15.38 9.43
C VAL A 175 -23.16 13.93 9.53
N LEU A 176 -22.21 13.00 9.62
CA LEU A 176 -22.44 11.60 9.95
C LEU A 176 -22.04 11.33 11.41
N GLU A 177 -22.35 10.15 11.93
CA GLU A 177 -22.05 9.74 13.31
C GLU A 177 -20.55 9.84 13.67
N ASP A 178 -19.64 9.67 12.69
CA ASP A 178 -18.19 9.72 12.84
C ASP A 178 -17.56 11.01 12.29
N GLY A 179 -18.35 12.07 12.14
CA GLY A 179 -17.93 13.40 11.72
C GLY A 179 -18.37 13.78 10.31
N ASN A 180 -17.93 14.94 9.86
CA ASN A 180 -18.29 15.47 8.55
C ASN A 180 -17.84 14.54 7.42
N ALA A 181 -18.70 14.40 6.41
CA ALA A 181 -18.44 13.66 5.18
C ALA A 181 -18.90 14.47 3.97
N LYS A 182 -18.11 14.47 2.90
CA LYS A 182 -18.47 15.15 1.66
C LYS A 182 -17.95 14.40 0.44
N PHE A 183 -18.62 14.58 -0.68
CA PHE A 183 -18.02 14.26 -1.96
C PHE A 183 -17.24 15.47 -2.50
N GLU A 184 -16.08 15.23 -3.07
CA GLU A 184 -15.37 16.25 -3.87
C GLU A 184 -16.12 16.54 -5.17
N SER A 185 -16.87 15.55 -5.68
CA SER A 185 -17.81 15.69 -6.78
C SER A 185 -18.83 14.56 -6.76
N ILE A 186 -20.05 14.87 -7.23
CA ILE A 186 -21.09 13.90 -7.52
C ILE A 186 -21.74 14.24 -8.87
N ASN A 187 -21.78 13.26 -9.77
CA ASN A 187 -22.35 13.44 -11.11
C ASN A 187 -23.36 12.33 -11.39
N PHE A 188 -24.50 12.70 -11.91
CA PHE A 188 -25.51 11.77 -12.37
C PHE A 188 -25.06 11.13 -13.69
N GLU A 189 -25.08 9.79 -13.77
CA GLU A 189 -24.67 9.00 -14.95
C GLU A 189 -25.85 8.32 -15.66
N GLY A 190 -27.07 8.68 -15.32
CA GLY A 190 -28.26 8.09 -15.93
C GLY A 190 -28.82 6.91 -15.14
N GLY A 191 -29.63 6.09 -15.77
CA GLY A 191 -30.28 4.91 -15.19
C GLY A 191 -31.73 4.78 -15.62
N GLU A 192 -32.29 3.59 -15.51
CA GLU A 192 -33.65 3.26 -15.89
C GLU A 192 -34.52 2.99 -14.66
N GLY A 193 -35.79 3.39 -14.72
CA GLY A 193 -36.74 3.21 -13.62
C GLY A 193 -36.22 3.78 -12.32
N ALA A 194 -36.38 3.03 -11.23
CA ALA A 194 -35.96 3.44 -9.89
C ALA A 194 -34.45 3.32 -9.64
N ASN A 195 -33.67 2.71 -10.54
CA ASN A 195 -32.23 2.56 -10.38
C ASN A 195 -31.48 3.68 -11.09
N LYS A 196 -30.78 4.51 -10.34
CA LYS A 196 -29.98 5.63 -10.86
C LYS A 196 -28.51 5.43 -10.55
N TRP A 197 -27.65 5.82 -11.48
CA TRP A 197 -26.20 5.73 -11.35
C TRP A 197 -25.60 7.11 -11.09
N TYR A 198 -24.64 7.14 -10.18
CA TYR A 198 -23.86 8.33 -9.86
C TYR A 198 -22.38 8.00 -9.87
N ARG A 199 -21.59 8.98 -10.29
CA ARG A 199 -20.12 8.98 -10.17
C ARG A 199 -19.77 9.90 -9.02
N VAL A 200 -19.10 9.36 -7.99
CA VAL A 200 -18.72 10.14 -6.82
C VAL A 200 -17.22 10.05 -6.58
N VAL A 201 -16.62 11.16 -6.16
CA VAL A 201 -15.22 11.25 -5.75
C VAL A 201 -15.14 11.70 -4.31
N LEU A 202 -14.29 11.04 -3.51
CA LEU A 202 -14.01 11.42 -2.14
C LEU A 202 -12.54 11.19 -1.79
N LYS A 203 -12.01 11.95 -0.84
CA LYS A 203 -10.60 11.89 -0.38
C LYS A 203 -10.40 11.04 0.86
N GLU A 204 -11.45 10.74 1.57
CA GLU A 204 -11.43 9.89 2.76
C GLU A 204 -11.97 8.48 2.47
N GLY A 205 -12.12 7.69 3.49
CA GLY A 205 -12.58 6.31 3.39
C GLY A 205 -13.02 5.81 4.75
N LYS A 206 -13.94 6.54 5.38
CA LYS A 206 -14.58 6.12 6.61
C LYS A 206 -15.39 4.84 6.40
N ASN A 207 -15.74 4.17 7.47
CA ASN A 207 -16.50 2.92 7.37
C ASN A 207 -17.81 3.15 6.62
N ARG A 208 -18.00 2.44 5.50
CA ARG A 208 -19.20 2.48 4.66
C ARG A 208 -19.69 3.90 4.29
N GLU A 209 -18.77 4.84 4.17
CA GLU A 209 -19.01 6.28 4.03
C GLU A 209 -20.00 6.60 2.89
N VAL A 210 -19.70 6.17 1.66
CA VAL A 210 -20.57 6.39 0.50
C VAL A 210 -22.00 5.89 0.77
N ARG A 211 -22.14 4.70 1.37
CA ARG A 211 -23.48 4.13 1.66
C ARG A 211 -24.25 4.93 2.71
N ARG A 212 -23.54 5.46 3.71
CA ARG A 212 -24.16 6.31 4.76
C ARG A 212 -24.55 7.67 4.22
N MET A 213 -23.74 8.25 3.32
CA MET A 213 -24.04 9.53 2.69
C MET A 213 -25.33 9.46 1.86
N PHE A 214 -25.52 8.41 1.05
CA PHE A 214 -26.79 8.22 0.34
C PHE A 214 -27.94 7.88 1.28
N LYS A 215 -27.69 7.12 2.36
CA LYS A 215 -28.72 6.82 3.36
C LYS A 215 -29.23 8.07 4.10
N HIS A 216 -28.43 9.12 4.20
CA HIS A 216 -28.85 10.40 4.78
C HIS A 216 -30.09 10.98 4.09
N PHE A 217 -30.30 10.67 2.81
CA PHE A 217 -31.49 10.99 2.03
C PHE A 217 -32.40 9.77 1.80
N ASP A 218 -32.41 8.81 2.72
CA ASP A 218 -33.17 7.56 2.65
C ASP A 218 -32.95 6.71 1.41
N MET A 219 -31.84 6.91 0.70
CA MET A 219 -31.52 6.15 -0.50
C MET A 219 -30.71 4.91 -0.20
N THR A 220 -31.08 3.80 -0.84
CA THR A 220 -30.37 2.53 -0.72
C THR A 220 -29.36 2.35 -1.86
N VAL A 221 -28.07 2.22 -1.51
CA VAL A 221 -27.02 1.87 -2.47
C VAL A 221 -27.07 0.38 -2.78
N SER A 222 -27.56 0.03 -3.96
CA SER A 222 -27.71 -1.35 -4.45
C SER A 222 -26.42 -1.91 -5.06
N ARG A 223 -25.57 -1.07 -5.70
CA ARG A 223 -24.24 -1.44 -6.17
C ARG A 223 -23.24 -0.34 -5.87
N LEU A 224 -22.03 -0.74 -5.50
CA LEU A 224 -20.91 0.17 -5.23
C LEU A 224 -19.64 -0.42 -5.84
N ILE A 225 -19.06 0.30 -6.77
CA ILE A 225 -17.90 -0.16 -7.55
C ILE A 225 -16.83 0.90 -7.50
N ARG A 226 -15.66 0.62 -6.87
CA ARG A 226 -14.55 1.55 -6.95
C ARG A 226 -13.90 1.45 -8.33
N VAL A 227 -13.86 2.54 -9.06
CA VAL A 227 -13.35 2.57 -10.45
C VAL A 227 -12.00 3.24 -10.57
N ARG A 228 -11.61 4.12 -9.63
CA ARG A 228 -10.31 4.78 -9.58
C ARG A 228 -9.82 4.95 -8.14
N PHE A 229 -8.51 4.89 -7.96
CA PHE A 229 -7.84 5.23 -6.71
C PHE A 229 -6.54 5.98 -7.03
N GLY A 230 -6.50 7.27 -6.73
CA GLY A 230 -5.45 8.18 -7.20
C GLY A 230 -5.36 8.19 -8.72
N ILE A 231 -4.18 7.92 -9.25
CA ILE A 231 -3.95 7.82 -10.70
C ILE A 231 -4.23 6.44 -11.29
N VAL A 232 -4.56 5.45 -10.45
CA VAL A 232 -4.83 4.08 -10.90
C VAL A 232 -6.31 3.92 -11.23
N ILE A 233 -6.61 3.56 -12.46
CA ILE A 233 -7.98 3.33 -12.96
C ILE A 233 -8.19 1.82 -13.11
N LEU A 234 -9.40 1.35 -12.82
CA LEU A 234 -9.80 -0.03 -13.08
C LEU A 234 -9.92 -0.24 -14.60
N PRO A 235 -9.08 -1.10 -15.22
CA PRO A 235 -9.17 -1.34 -16.65
C PRO A 235 -10.51 -1.99 -17.01
N SER A 236 -11.18 -1.49 -18.04
CA SER A 236 -12.50 -2.00 -18.49
C SER A 236 -12.48 -3.47 -18.92
N HIS A 237 -11.34 -3.92 -19.47
CA HIS A 237 -11.15 -5.31 -19.89
C HIS A 237 -10.85 -6.28 -18.74
N LEU A 238 -10.51 -5.77 -17.53
CA LEU A 238 -10.20 -6.62 -16.38
C LEU A 238 -11.48 -7.17 -15.76
N LYS A 239 -11.77 -8.43 -15.99
CA LYS A 239 -12.97 -9.10 -15.47
C LYS A 239 -12.92 -9.23 -13.93
N ARG A 240 -14.10 -9.33 -13.31
CA ARG A 240 -14.23 -9.55 -11.85
C ARG A 240 -13.52 -10.82 -11.43
N GLY A 241 -12.81 -10.76 -10.30
CA GLY A 241 -11.99 -11.86 -9.78
C GLY A 241 -10.63 -12.02 -10.47
N MET A 242 -10.35 -11.21 -11.50
CA MET A 242 -9.06 -11.22 -12.19
C MET A 242 -8.14 -10.12 -11.68
N HIS A 243 -6.85 -10.31 -11.91
CA HIS A 243 -5.81 -9.35 -11.54
C HIS A 243 -4.83 -9.12 -12.70
N THR A 244 -4.15 -7.99 -12.66
CA THR A 244 -3.02 -7.66 -13.54
C THR A 244 -1.97 -6.85 -12.77
N GLU A 245 -0.72 -6.98 -13.14
CA GLU A 245 0.34 -6.15 -12.55
C GLU A 245 0.57 -4.89 -13.39
N LEU A 246 0.91 -3.80 -12.71
CA LEU A 246 1.36 -2.58 -13.38
C LEU A 246 2.73 -2.79 -14.00
N THR A 247 2.94 -2.22 -15.16
CA THR A 247 4.26 -2.14 -15.82
C THR A 247 5.24 -1.31 -14.98
N GLN A 248 6.53 -1.49 -15.20
CA GLN A 248 7.56 -0.70 -14.50
C GLN A 248 7.39 0.81 -14.69
N ALA A 249 6.95 1.23 -15.88
CA ALA A 249 6.69 2.64 -16.17
C ALA A 249 5.51 3.20 -15.36
N GLU A 250 4.43 2.42 -15.22
CA GLU A 250 3.28 2.80 -14.40
C GLU A 250 3.62 2.83 -12.91
N VAL A 251 4.39 1.84 -12.44
CA VAL A 251 4.90 1.81 -11.05
C VAL A 251 5.78 3.03 -10.77
N SER A 252 6.69 3.38 -11.69
CA SER A 252 7.54 4.57 -11.54
C SER A 252 6.72 5.85 -11.43
N ARG A 253 5.72 6.03 -12.31
CA ARG A 253 4.80 7.19 -12.25
C ARG A 253 4.01 7.23 -10.94
N LEU A 254 3.54 6.06 -10.47
CA LEU A 254 2.81 5.96 -9.20
C LEU A 254 3.68 6.33 -8.01
N LEU A 255 4.93 5.88 -7.98
CA LEU A 255 5.91 6.24 -6.94
C LEU A 255 6.19 7.75 -6.95
N GLN A 256 6.47 8.34 -8.12
CA GLN A 256 6.74 9.78 -8.26
C GLN A 256 5.55 10.62 -7.80
N LYS A 257 4.31 10.24 -8.16
CA LYS A 257 3.09 10.93 -7.71
C LYS A 257 2.98 11.01 -6.18
N HIS A 258 3.60 10.07 -5.49
CA HIS A 258 3.61 10.00 -4.02
C HIS A 258 4.97 10.36 -3.41
N ASP A 259 5.81 11.16 -4.09
CA ASP A 259 7.13 11.60 -3.63
C ASP A 259 8.04 10.45 -3.16
N ILE A 260 7.97 9.32 -3.86
CA ILE A 260 8.88 8.19 -3.68
C ILE A 260 9.77 8.12 -4.93
N LYS A 261 11.09 8.31 -4.73
CA LYS A 261 12.04 8.35 -5.85
C LYS A 261 12.26 6.95 -6.43
N PRO A 262 11.87 6.67 -7.69
CA PRO A 262 12.10 5.37 -8.33
C PRO A 262 13.59 4.99 -8.41
N GLU A 263 14.48 5.97 -8.57
CA GLU A 263 15.93 5.79 -8.65
C GLU A 263 16.51 5.16 -7.38
N SER A 264 15.83 5.30 -6.24
CA SER A 264 16.25 4.66 -4.99
C SER A 264 16.19 3.13 -5.06
N PHE A 265 15.46 2.57 -6.04
CA PHE A 265 15.34 1.13 -6.28
C PHE A 265 16.30 0.60 -7.34
N ASN A 266 16.88 1.46 -8.19
CA ASN A 266 17.70 1.07 -9.36
C ASN A 266 19.20 1.25 -9.15
N LYS A 267 19.68 1.42 -7.92
CA LYS A 267 21.14 1.53 -7.66
C LYS A 267 21.81 0.18 -7.94
N PRO A 268 22.81 0.12 -8.83
CA PRO A 268 23.58 -1.11 -9.05
C PRO A 268 24.23 -1.54 -7.72
N GLN A 269 24.12 -2.82 -7.39
CA GLN A 269 24.96 -3.39 -6.34
C GLN A 269 26.42 -3.25 -6.81
N LEU A 270 27.23 -2.54 -6.06
CA LEU A 270 28.69 -2.62 -6.20
C LEU A 270 29.07 -4.10 -5.99
N SER A 271 29.27 -4.81 -7.08
CA SER A 271 29.78 -6.16 -7.06
C SER A 271 31.16 -6.10 -6.42
N ASN A 272 31.31 -6.72 -5.25
CA ASN A 272 32.63 -7.06 -4.72
C ASN A 272 33.31 -8.03 -5.70
N GLN A 273 33.93 -7.49 -6.72
CA GLN A 273 34.92 -8.23 -7.49
C GLN A 273 36.09 -8.49 -6.56
N LYS A 274 36.07 -9.62 -5.87
CA LYS A 274 37.26 -10.22 -5.29
C LYS A 274 38.21 -10.46 -6.46
N LYS A 275 39.25 -9.65 -6.52
CA LYS A 275 40.43 -9.91 -7.35
C LYS A 275 40.92 -11.34 -7.02
N ARG A 276 40.70 -12.28 -7.94
CA ARG A 276 41.42 -13.54 -7.97
C ARG A 276 42.84 -13.19 -8.35
N ASN A 277 43.69 -13.03 -7.36
CA ASN A 277 45.14 -13.05 -7.60
C ASN A 277 45.48 -14.44 -8.15
N LYS A 278 45.77 -14.52 -9.45
CA LYS A 278 46.52 -15.61 -10.02
C LYS A 278 47.89 -15.61 -9.35
N ARG A 279 48.20 -16.66 -8.63
CA ARG A 279 49.56 -17.04 -8.38
C ARG A 279 50.02 -17.79 -9.62
N MET A 280 51.01 -17.25 -10.30
CA MET A 280 52.04 -18.00 -11.00
C MET A 280 53.09 -18.44 -10.00
#